data_b52c33cab8057c05816d23bdcfdccfb0
#
_entry.id   b52c33cab8057c05816d23bdcfdccfb0
#
_cell.length_a   1.000
_cell.length_b   1.000
_cell.length_c   1.000
_cell.angle_alpha   90.00
_cell.angle_beta   90.00
_cell.angle_gamma   90.00
#
_symmetry.space_group_name_H-M   'P 1'
#
loop_
_entity.id
_entity.type
_entity.pdbx_description
1 polymer ?
#
loop_
_entity_poly.entity_id
_entity_poly.type
_entity_poly.pdbx_seq_one_letter_code
_entity_poly.pdbx_strand_id
1 'polypeptide(L)'
;MATTLRTLPARTIAREDASWWRQAVVYQVYPRSFADADGDGIGDLAGVTSRVPYLSELRIDAVWLSPFYPSALADGGYDVADYRDVDPRLGTLDDFDALLAGLHSAGIRVVIDIVPNHTSDLHEWFREASAAGRGSAARERYIFREGRGPDGAAPPTDWVSAFGGSAWERVADGQWYLHNFAVEQPDLNWADADVRADFVRTLRFWADRGVDGFRIDVAHMLTKDLTEPLPSQAELDALPRDGRHPMIDRDDVHEVYAEWRAVFDAYDPPRTAVAEAWVDPVRIPLYARPDSLGQAFNFDLLEADFDAAQFRRIVTENLELAAASGSSSTWVLSNHDVVRHATRYGLPHAQRTDDGRPVRKHGNEWLRSGGVEPRLDRTAGLRRARAATLFVLALPGSAYLYQGEELGLHEVAEIPAVCRQDPTFFRSGGADMGRDGCRVPLPWTRAGESFGFGGDHSHLPQPKWFADAAVQAQEGDVRSTLNMYRRALALRHELQTQESLAWVETGRADVLHFVRPNGWSVLTNFGHEDFDLADSDLVHTSGVVLASADVPFGIVPAESTVWLRPE
;
A
#
# COMPACT_ATOMS: atom_id res chain seq x y z
N MET A 1 1.46 -40.19 0.27
CA MET A 1 0.25 -40.24 1.11
C MET A 1 -0.45 -38.89 0.95
N ALA A 2 -1.67 -38.87 0.46
CA ALA A 2 -2.44 -37.63 0.31
C ALA A 2 -2.87 -37.15 1.70
N THR A 3 -2.27 -36.11 2.18
CA THR A 3 -2.69 -35.44 3.43
C THR A 3 -3.96 -34.67 3.13
N THR A 4 -5.08 -35.22 3.54
CA THR A 4 -6.38 -34.55 3.50
C THR A 4 -6.26 -33.22 4.24
N LEU A 5 -6.44 -32.11 3.55
CA LEU A 5 -6.59 -30.79 4.17
C LEU A 5 -7.76 -30.89 5.16
N ARG A 6 -7.47 -30.98 6.46
CA ARG A 6 -8.47 -30.74 7.49
C ARG A 6 -8.94 -29.30 7.30
N THR A 7 -10.22 -29.11 7.05
CA THR A 7 -10.88 -27.83 7.16
C THR A 7 -10.70 -27.35 8.60
N LEU A 8 -9.72 -26.49 8.80
CA LEU A 8 -9.56 -25.77 10.07
C LEU A 8 -10.73 -24.80 10.22
N PRO A 9 -11.34 -24.69 11.42
CA PRO A 9 -12.43 -23.74 11.63
C PRO A 9 -11.97 -22.32 11.29
N ALA A 10 -12.86 -21.53 10.68
CA ALA A 10 -12.63 -20.11 10.48
C ALA A 10 -12.31 -19.46 11.84
N ARG A 11 -11.22 -18.71 11.93
CA ARG A 11 -10.93 -17.92 13.12
C ARG A 11 -11.92 -16.77 13.14
N THR A 12 -12.80 -16.75 14.10
CA THR A 12 -13.53 -15.54 14.47
C THR A 12 -12.57 -14.70 15.31
N ILE A 13 -11.96 -13.66 14.72
CA ILE A 13 -11.33 -12.60 15.55
C ILE A 13 -12.46 -12.06 16.41
N ALA A 14 -12.30 -12.08 17.73
CA ALA A 14 -13.29 -11.51 18.62
C ALA A 14 -13.53 -10.06 18.17
N ARG A 15 -14.77 -9.67 17.90
CA ARG A 15 -15.12 -8.28 17.49
C ARG A 15 -14.65 -7.25 18.53
N GLU A 16 -14.39 -7.70 19.73
CA GLU A 16 -13.99 -6.93 20.91
C GLU A 16 -12.48 -6.70 21.04
N ASP A 17 -11.64 -7.28 20.16
CA ASP A 17 -10.19 -7.06 20.21
C ASP A 17 -9.83 -5.68 19.67
N ALA A 18 -9.58 -4.73 20.56
CA ALA A 18 -9.16 -3.37 20.23
C ALA A 18 -7.75 -3.29 19.62
N SER A 19 -6.95 -4.36 19.75
CA SER A 19 -5.57 -4.44 19.27
C SER A 19 -5.41 -5.32 18.02
N TRP A 20 -6.51 -5.75 17.41
CA TRP A 20 -6.54 -6.68 16.28
C TRP A 20 -5.56 -6.30 15.15
N TRP A 21 -5.42 -5.03 14.89
CA TRP A 21 -4.63 -4.46 13.82
C TRP A 21 -3.11 -4.66 13.99
N ARG A 22 -2.63 -4.82 15.23
CA ARG A 22 -1.18 -4.88 15.53
C ARG A 22 -0.46 -6.03 14.81
N GLN A 23 -1.13 -7.16 14.59
CA GLN A 23 -0.55 -8.32 13.92
C GLN A 23 -1.43 -8.84 12.78
N ALA A 24 -2.36 -8.03 12.31
CA ALA A 24 -3.27 -8.37 11.24
C ALA A 24 -2.55 -8.54 9.89
N VAL A 25 -3.14 -9.36 9.05
CA VAL A 25 -2.86 -9.36 7.62
C VAL A 25 -3.98 -8.60 6.92
N VAL A 26 -3.63 -7.47 6.33
CA VAL A 26 -4.54 -6.60 5.61
C VAL A 26 -4.32 -6.78 4.10
N TYR A 27 -5.37 -7.10 3.37
CA TYR A 27 -5.31 -7.29 1.93
C TYR A 27 -5.86 -6.05 1.22
N GLN A 28 -5.01 -5.37 0.45
CA GLN A 28 -5.40 -4.21 -0.34
C GLN A 28 -6.16 -4.65 -1.58
N VAL A 29 -7.40 -4.21 -1.68
CA VAL A 29 -8.24 -4.28 -2.87
C VAL A 29 -8.26 -2.92 -3.56
N TYR A 30 -7.85 -2.89 -4.83
CA TYR A 30 -8.07 -1.77 -5.73
C TYR A 30 -9.36 -2.04 -6.50
N PRO A 31 -10.53 -1.46 -6.09
CA PRO A 31 -11.85 -1.93 -6.54
C PRO A 31 -11.97 -2.00 -8.05
N ARG A 32 -11.51 -0.97 -8.77
CA ARG A 32 -11.55 -0.87 -10.24
C ARG A 32 -10.88 -2.03 -10.98
N SER A 33 -9.98 -2.77 -10.32
CA SER A 33 -9.17 -3.84 -10.93
C SER A 33 -9.31 -5.17 -10.21
N PHE A 34 -10.27 -5.32 -9.29
CA PHE A 34 -10.43 -6.56 -8.54
C PHE A 34 -11.40 -7.53 -9.23
N ALA A 35 -12.66 -7.15 -9.38
CA ALA A 35 -13.67 -7.91 -10.11
C ALA A 35 -14.80 -6.97 -10.57
N ASP A 36 -15.35 -7.21 -11.73
CA ASP A 36 -16.38 -6.43 -12.39
C ASP A 36 -17.66 -7.28 -12.47
N ALA A 37 -18.72 -6.88 -11.79
CA ALA A 37 -19.97 -7.64 -11.72
C ALA A 37 -20.99 -7.24 -12.80
N ASP A 38 -20.95 -5.99 -13.26
CA ASP A 38 -21.90 -5.48 -14.25
C ASP A 38 -21.39 -5.59 -15.71
N GLY A 39 -20.10 -5.85 -15.89
CA GLY A 39 -19.49 -6.15 -17.18
C GLY A 39 -19.09 -4.92 -17.98
N ASP A 40 -18.98 -3.74 -17.36
CA ASP A 40 -18.60 -2.48 -18.03
C ASP A 40 -17.08 -2.31 -18.23
N GLY A 41 -16.28 -3.27 -17.74
CA GLY A 41 -14.82 -3.28 -17.84
C GLY A 41 -14.13 -2.56 -16.68
N ILE A 42 -14.85 -2.03 -15.73
CA ILE A 42 -14.34 -1.42 -14.49
C ILE A 42 -14.83 -2.26 -13.31
N GLY A 43 -13.94 -2.68 -12.43
CA GLY A 43 -14.33 -3.42 -11.22
C GLY A 43 -15.17 -2.56 -10.28
N ASP A 44 -16.07 -3.21 -9.55
CA ASP A 44 -17.08 -2.57 -8.72
C ASP A 44 -17.24 -3.24 -7.34
N LEU A 45 -18.00 -2.63 -6.42
CA LEU A 45 -18.23 -3.15 -5.06
C LEU A 45 -19.01 -4.48 -5.06
N ALA A 46 -19.91 -4.68 -6.02
CA ALA A 46 -20.64 -5.94 -6.18
C ALA A 46 -19.68 -7.07 -6.63
N GLY A 47 -18.74 -6.75 -7.51
CA GLY A 47 -17.65 -7.65 -7.89
C GLY A 47 -16.77 -8.04 -6.71
N VAL A 48 -16.37 -7.07 -5.87
CA VAL A 48 -15.65 -7.37 -4.62
C VAL A 48 -16.50 -8.26 -3.72
N THR A 49 -17.77 -7.97 -3.55
CA THR A 49 -18.73 -8.78 -2.75
C THR A 49 -18.78 -10.22 -3.24
N SER A 50 -18.80 -10.44 -4.55
CA SER A 50 -18.82 -11.77 -5.16
C SER A 50 -17.57 -12.60 -4.82
N ARG A 51 -16.47 -11.95 -4.43
CA ARG A 51 -15.18 -12.57 -4.08
C ARG A 51 -14.90 -12.66 -2.57
N VAL A 52 -15.86 -12.31 -1.72
CA VAL A 52 -15.73 -12.51 -0.26
C VAL A 52 -15.37 -13.96 0.11
N PRO A 53 -15.94 -15.01 -0.52
CA PRO A 53 -15.49 -16.40 -0.25
C PRO A 53 -13.99 -16.61 -0.53
N TYR A 54 -13.45 -16.09 -1.63
CA TYR A 54 -12.02 -16.17 -1.95
C TYR A 54 -11.15 -15.47 -0.89
N LEU A 55 -11.54 -14.27 -0.46
CA LEU A 55 -10.85 -13.52 0.58
C LEU A 55 -10.88 -14.27 1.93
N SER A 56 -12.00 -14.91 2.25
CA SER A 56 -12.14 -15.75 3.44
C SER A 56 -11.23 -17.00 3.38
N GLU A 57 -11.16 -17.66 2.21
CA GLU A 57 -10.25 -18.80 2.00
C GLU A 57 -8.77 -18.38 2.06
N LEU A 58 -8.45 -17.17 1.67
CA LEU A 58 -7.10 -16.62 1.80
C LEU A 58 -6.70 -16.40 3.27
N ARG A 59 -7.70 -16.29 4.19
CA ARG A 59 -7.52 -16.12 5.65
C ARG A 59 -6.86 -14.80 6.03
N ILE A 60 -7.21 -13.73 5.36
CA ILE A 60 -6.85 -12.38 5.75
C ILE A 60 -7.67 -11.90 6.95
N ASP A 61 -7.15 -10.94 7.70
CA ASP A 61 -7.83 -10.36 8.87
C ASP A 61 -8.66 -9.12 8.49
N ALA A 62 -8.23 -8.40 7.48
CA ALA A 62 -8.93 -7.20 7.00
C ALA A 62 -8.75 -6.99 5.48
N VAL A 63 -9.69 -6.29 4.88
CA VAL A 63 -9.56 -5.69 3.54
C VAL A 63 -9.27 -4.20 3.72
N TRP A 64 -8.33 -3.67 2.95
CA TRP A 64 -8.18 -2.24 2.71
C TRP A 64 -8.70 -1.93 1.30
N LEU A 65 -9.78 -1.14 1.20
CA LEU A 65 -10.33 -0.65 -0.06
C LEU A 65 -9.61 0.65 -0.44
N SER A 66 -8.92 0.67 -1.59
CA SER A 66 -8.46 1.93 -2.21
C SER A 66 -9.67 2.80 -2.58
N PRO A 67 -9.52 4.12 -2.85
CA PRO A 67 -10.65 5.03 -2.98
C PRO A 67 -11.73 4.53 -3.95
N PHE A 68 -12.97 4.60 -3.49
CA PHE A 68 -14.18 4.24 -4.23
C PHE A 68 -15.19 5.39 -4.28
N TYR A 69 -14.78 6.57 -3.89
CA TYR A 69 -15.56 7.80 -3.86
C TYR A 69 -15.82 8.35 -5.25
N PRO A 70 -16.86 9.20 -5.45
CA PRO A 70 -17.04 9.97 -6.68
C PRO A 70 -15.75 10.70 -7.07
N SER A 71 -15.32 10.52 -8.31
CA SER A 71 -14.04 11.01 -8.84
C SER A 71 -14.12 11.22 -10.35
N ALA A 72 -13.35 12.14 -10.91
CA ALA A 72 -13.12 12.21 -12.34
C ALA A 72 -12.12 11.16 -12.85
N LEU A 73 -11.48 10.42 -11.94
CA LEU A 73 -10.39 9.48 -12.20
C LEU A 73 -9.12 10.16 -12.77
N ALA A 74 -8.93 11.42 -12.43
CA ALA A 74 -7.71 12.15 -12.80
C ALA A 74 -6.45 11.50 -12.19
N ASP A 75 -6.61 10.88 -11.02
CA ASP A 75 -5.57 10.07 -10.34
C ASP A 75 -6.16 8.74 -9.80
N GLY A 76 -6.85 8.01 -10.67
CA GLY A 76 -7.28 6.65 -10.36
C GLY A 76 -8.24 6.50 -9.16
N GLY A 77 -8.92 7.58 -8.76
CA GLY A 77 -9.84 7.64 -7.63
C GLY A 77 -9.34 8.50 -6.46
N TYR A 78 -8.06 8.91 -6.46
CA TYR A 78 -7.49 9.78 -5.44
C TYR A 78 -7.87 11.27 -5.61
N ASP A 79 -8.52 11.66 -6.70
CA ASP A 79 -9.18 12.95 -6.89
C ASP A 79 -10.64 12.85 -6.40
N VAL A 80 -10.85 13.02 -5.09
CA VAL A 80 -12.15 12.79 -4.43
C VAL A 80 -13.09 13.99 -4.58
N ALA A 81 -14.25 13.77 -5.21
CA ALA A 81 -15.27 14.80 -5.41
C ALA A 81 -16.35 14.83 -4.30
N ASP A 82 -16.58 13.72 -3.62
CA ASP A 82 -17.43 13.61 -2.42
C ASP A 82 -16.91 12.49 -1.52
N TYR A 83 -16.55 12.82 -0.28
CA TYR A 83 -15.98 11.87 0.69
C TYR A 83 -17.04 10.98 1.37
N ARG A 84 -18.31 11.19 1.14
CA ARG A 84 -19.41 10.52 1.84
C ARG A 84 -20.39 9.80 0.91
N ASP A 85 -19.93 9.50 -0.31
CA ASP A 85 -20.70 8.74 -1.28
C ASP A 85 -19.81 7.73 -2.01
N VAL A 86 -20.40 6.88 -2.83
CA VAL A 86 -19.76 5.89 -3.69
C VAL A 86 -19.82 6.38 -5.14
N ASP A 87 -18.73 6.23 -5.89
CA ASP A 87 -18.73 6.53 -7.33
C ASP A 87 -19.78 5.67 -8.05
N PRO A 88 -20.67 6.27 -8.82
CA PRO A 88 -21.75 5.52 -9.52
C PRO A 88 -21.24 4.39 -10.45
N ARG A 89 -19.98 4.46 -10.91
CA ARG A 89 -19.37 3.39 -11.69
C ARG A 89 -18.94 2.20 -10.83
N LEU A 90 -18.77 2.40 -9.52
CA LEU A 90 -18.32 1.38 -8.59
C LEU A 90 -19.48 0.84 -7.73
N GLY A 91 -20.66 1.47 -7.79
CA GLY A 91 -21.86 1.08 -7.05
C GLY A 91 -22.53 2.21 -6.29
N THR A 92 -23.16 1.85 -5.19
CA THR A 92 -23.93 2.74 -4.31
C THR A 92 -23.51 2.54 -2.85
N LEU A 93 -24.01 3.41 -1.95
CA LEU A 93 -23.87 3.20 -0.50
C LEU A 93 -24.51 1.89 -0.03
N ASP A 94 -25.58 1.43 -0.67
CA ASP A 94 -26.21 0.14 -0.34
C ASP A 94 -25.31 -1.04 -0.76
N ASP A 95 -24.59 -0.93 -1.88
CA ASP A 95 -23.60 -1.93 -2.31
C ASP A 95 -22.40 -1.95 -1.36
N PHE A 96 -21.98 -0.79 -0.86
CA PHE A 96 -20.95 -0.71 0.18
C PHE A 96 -21.40 -1.38 1.49
N ASP A 97 -22.63 -1.11 1.93
CA ASP A 97 -23.19 -1.72 3.15
C ASP A 97 -23.31 -3.25 2.99
N ALA A 98 -23.68 -3.73 1.79
CA ALA A 98 -23.72 -5.17 1.48
C ALA A 98 -22.32 -5.81 1.51
N LEU A 99 -21.31 -5.16 0.93
CA LEU A 99 -19.92 -5.61 0.98
C LEU A 99 -19.42 -5.67 2.42
N LEU A 100 -19.63 -4.60 3.20
CA LEU A 100 -19.24 -4.50 4.60
C LEU A 100 -19.84 -5.64 5.43
N ALA A 101 -21.16 -5.86 5.28
CA ALA A 101 -21.86 -6.95 5.97
C ALA A 101 -21.34 -8.33 5.56
N GLY A 102 -21.03 -8.53 4.26
CA GLY A 102 -20.45 -9.76 3.73
C GLY A 102 -19.07 -10.06 4.33
N LEU A 103 -18.18 -9.07 4.34
CA LEU A 103 -16.84 -9.18 4.92
C LEU A 103 -16.91 -9.44 6.44
N HIS A 104 -17.73 -8.69 7.18
CA HIS A 104 -17.92 -8.89 8.61
C HIS A 104 -18.48 -10.29 8.94
N SER A 105 -19.41 -10.78 8.12
CA SER A 105 -19.94 -12.15 8.27
C SER A 105 -18.90 -13.23 8.04
N ALA A 106 -17.91 -12.95 7.21
CA ALA A 106 -16.74 -13.80 6.99
C ALA A 106 -15.62 -13.62 8.04
N GLY A 107 -15.82 -12.72 9.03
CA GLY A 107 -14.82 -12.40 10.05
C GLY A 107 -13.69 -11.49 9.57
N ILE A 108 -13.88 -10.80 8.44
CA ILE A 108 -12.92 -9.89 7.82
C ILE A 108 -13.31 -8.45 8.14
N ARG A 109 -12.37 -7.66 8.64
CA ARG A 109 -12.57 -6.23 8.94
C ARG A 109 -12.38 -5.38 7.69
N VAL A 110 -12.84 -4.13 7.76
CA VAL A 110 -12.80 -3.20 6.63
C VAL A 110 -12.05 -1.93 7.00
N VAL A 111 -11.00 -1.64 6.24
CA VAL A 111 -10.23 -0.40 6.25
C VAL A 111 -10.51 0.33 4.94
N ILE A 112 -10.80 1.61 4.98
CA ILE A 112 -10.99 2.43 3.78
C ILE A 112 -9.95 3.53 3.69
N ASP A 113 -9.71 4.00 2.46
CA ASP A 113 -8.79 5.09 2.19
C ASP A 113 -9.44 6.45 2.53
N ILE A 114 -8.71 7.36 3.15
CA ILE A 114 -9.08 8.77 3.32
C ILE A 114 -7.99 9.61 2.68
N VAL A 115 -8.35 10.50 1.77
CA VAL A 115 -7.46 11.35 0.99
C VAL A 115 -7.56 12.80 1.49
N PRO A 116 -6.82 13.18 2.55
CA PRO A 116 -7.08 14.45 3.21
C PRO A 116 -6.24 15.62 2.72
N ASN A 117 -5.18 15.39 1.91
CA ASN A 117 -4.31 16.48 1.46
C ASN A 117 -5.00 17.40 0.45
N HIS A 118 -5.87 16.88 -0.40
CA HIS A 118 -6.50 17.58 -1.53
C HIS A 118 -7.90 17.02 -1.79
N THR A 119 -8.68 17.74 -2.59
CA THR A 119 -9.93 17.23 -3.15
C THR A 119 -9.82 17.10 -4.68
N SER A 120 -10.84 16.58 -5.35
CA SER A 120 -11.02 16.83 -6.77
C SER A 120 -11.36 18.31 -7.03
N ASP A 121 -11.00 18.83 -8.19
CA ASP A 121 -11.50 20.11 -8.69
C ASP A 121 -13.03 20.08 -8.96
N LEU A 122 -13.61 18.88 -9.02
CA LEU A 122 -15.06 18.65 -9.09
C LEU A 122 -15.75 18.71 -7.72
N HIS A 123 -15.02 18.73 -6.61
CA HIS A 123 -15.59 18.85 -5.28
C HIS A 123 -16.36 20.16 -5.13
N GLU A 124 -17.53 20.12 -4.46
CA GLU A 124 -18.40 21.27 -4.29
C GLU A 124 -17.63 22.49 -3.76
N TRP A 125 -16.80 22.31 -2.77
CA TRP A 125 -16.00 23.38 -2.18
C TRP A 125 -15.04 24.06 -3.16
N PHE A 126 -14.41 23.30 -4.06
CA PHE A 126 -13.51 23.92 -5.03
C PHE A 126 -14.27 24.67 -6.13
N ARG A 127 -15.44 24.15 -6.54
CA ARG A 127 -16.36 24.88 -7.43
C ARG A 127 -16.85 26.18 -6.82
N GLU A 128 -17.24 26.16 -5.53
CA GLU A 128 -17.60 27.36 -4.78
C GLU A 128 -16.43 28.35 -4.70
N ALA A 129 -15.21 27.88 -4.32
CA ALA A 129 -14.02 28.71 -4.22
C ALA A 129 -13.65 29.36 -5.56
N SER A 130 -13.77 28.62 -6.65
CA SER A 130 -13.53 29.15 -8.00
C SER A 130 -14.55 30.20 -8.41
N ALA A 131 -15.83 30.01 -8.08
CA ALA A 131 -16.91 30.92 -8.43
C ALA A 131 -16.96 32.18 -7.55
N ALA A 132 -16.66 32.06 -6.24
CA ALA A 132 -16.76 33.14 -5.28
C ALA A 132 -15.65 34.22 -5.44
N GLY A 133 -14.51 33.83 -6.01
CA GLY A 133 -13.41 34.76 -6.29
C GLY A 133 -12.58 35.16 -5.07
N ARG A 134 -11.69 36.13 -5.29
CA ARG A 134 -10.67 36.59 -4.34
C ARG A 134 -11.24 37.05 -3.01
N GLY A 135 -10.59 36.65 -1.90
CA GLY A 135 -10.93 37.06 -0.54
C GLY A 135 -12.24 36.49 -0.01
N SER A 136 -12.84 35.52 -0.70
CA SER A 136 -14.03 34.83 -0.21
C SER A 136 -13.67 33.75 0.83
N ALA A 137 -14.56 33.53 1.79
CA ALA A 137 -14.42 32.43 2.77
C ALA A 137 -14.31 31.06 2.11
N ALA A 138 -14.96 30.85 0.95
CA ALA A 138 -14.84 29.60 0.20
C ALA A 138 -13.40 29.31 -0.26
N ARG A 139 -12.62 30.36 -0.60
CA ARG A 139 -11.20 30.20 -0.98
C ARG A 139 -10.27 29.92 0.18
N GLU A 140 -10.63 30.28 1.40
CA GLU A 140 -9.81 29.99 2.60
C GLU A 140 -9.67 28.48 2.86
N ARG A 141 -10.59 27.66 2.32
CA ARG A 141 -10.52 26.18 2.41
C ARG A 141 -9.40 25.58 1.56
N TYR A 142 -8.85 26.35 0.60
CA TYR A 142 -7.78 25.93 -0.31
C TYR A 142 -6.60 26.93 -0.26
N ILE A 143 -5.51 26.59 -0.92
CA ILE A 143 -4.33 27.43 -0.94
C ILE A 143 -4.31 28.25 -2.24
N PHE A 144 -4.75 29.50 -2.17
CA PHE A 144 -4.70 30.45 -3.28
C PHE A 144 -3.64 31.53 -3.02
N ARG A 145 -2.94 31.96 -4.08
CA ARG A 145 -1.94 33.05 -4.03
C ARG A 145 -2.00 33.93 -5.28
N GLU A 146 -1.49 35.15 -5.14
CA GLU A 146 -1.29 36.02 -6.29
C GLU A 146 -0.08 35.53 -7.09
N GLY A 147 -0.17 35.61 -8.42
CA GLY A 147 0.96 35.35 -9.29
C GLY A 147 2.01 36.47 -9.28
N ARG A 148 3.18 36.16 -9.80
CA ARG A 148 4.29 37.12 -9.95
C ARG A 148 4.28 37.79 -11.32
N GLY A 149 5.00 38.92 -11.41
CA GLY A 149 5.17 39.70 -12.64
C GLY A 149 3.95 40.53 -13.03
N PRO A 150 3.97 41.16 -14.23
CA PRO A 150 2.85 41.96 -14.70
C PRO A 150 1.58 41.11 -14.77
N ASP A 151 0.50 41.63 -14.22
CA ASP A 151 -0.82 40.97 -14.22
C ASP A 151 -0.86 39.56 -13.59
N GLY A 152 0.12 39.22 -12.73
CA GLY A 152 0.20 37.93 -12.08
C GLY A 152 0.36 36.75 -13.06
N ALA A 153 1.03 37.00 -14.20
CA ALA A 153 1.13 36.02 -15.29
C ALA A 153 2.02 34.80 -14.99
N ALA A 154 2.95 34.93 -14.03
CA ALA A 154 3.80 33.83 -13.57
C ALA A 154 3.29 33.25 -12.25
N PRO A 155 3.50 31.95 -12.00
CA PRO A 155 3.09 31.31 -10.74
C PRO A 155 3.77 31.95 -9.51
N PRO A 156 3.19 31.80 -8.31
CA PRO A 156 3.75 32.35 -7.06
C PRO A 156 5.18 31.92 -6.78
N THR A 157 5.50 30.67 -7.06
CA THR A 157 6.84 30.08 -6.94
C THR A 157 7.16 29.21 -8.15
N ASP A 158 8.36 28.65 -8.18
CA ASP A 158 8.81 27.68 -9.16
C ASP A 158 8.59 26.22 -8.70
N TRP A 159 7.70 25.98 -7.73
CA TRP A 159 7.44 24.66 -7.16
C TRP A 159 6.95 23.66 -8.20
N VAL A 160 7.41 22.42 -8.02
CA VAL A 160 7.14 21.31 -8.93
C VAL A 160 6.20 20.32 -8.28
N SER A 161 5.16 19.92 -9.00
CA SER A 161 4.22 18.87 -8.60
C SER A 161 4.91 17.50 -8.51
N ALA A 162 4.45 16.63 -7.63
CA ALA A 162 4.91 15.25 -7.49
C ALA A 162 4.77 14.45 -8.81
N PHE A 163 3.80 14.82 -9.66
CA PHE A 163 3.62 14.22 -10.99
C PHE A 163 4.34 14.97 -12.11
N GLY A 164 5.13 15.99 -11.76
CA GLY A 164 5.88 16.82 -12.70
C GLY A 164 5.11 18.07 -13.17
N GLY A 165 5.84 19.04 -13.71
CA GLY A 165 5.31 20.35 -14.08
C GLY A 165 5.10 21.26 -12.87
N SER A 166 4.49 22.45 -13.10
CA SER A 166 4.20 23.40 -12.03
C SER A 166 3.28 22.81 -10.97
N ALA A 167 3.51 23.17 -9.70
CA ALA A 167 2.60 22.88 -8.59
C ALA A 167 1.49 23.94 -8.45
N TRP A 168 1.43 24.91 -9.34
CA TRP A 168 0.45 25.99 -9.36
C TRP A 168 -0.32 26.03 -10.66
N GLU A 169 -1.65 26.19 -10.56
CA GLU A 169 -2.54 26.39 -11.70
C GLU A 169 -3.34 27.68 -11.56
N ARG A 170 -3.53 28.40 -12.68
CA ARG A 170 -4.15 29.72 -12.70
C ARG A 170 -5.65 29.62 -12.94
N VAL A 171 -6.44 30.25 -12.04
CA VAL A 171 -7.89 30.38 -12.24
C VAL A 171 -8.27 31.63 -13.03
N ALA A 172 -9.52 31.72 -13.48
CA ALA A 172 -10.01 32.73 -14.41
C ALA A 172 -9.83 34.17 -13.92
N ASP A 173 -9.85 34.44 -12.61
CA ASP A 173 -9.67 35.78 -12.04
C ASP A 173 -8.19 36.17 -11.84
N GLY A 174 -7.27 35.30 -12.21
CA GLY A 174 -5.83 35.52 -12.22
C GLY A 174 -5.07 35.10 -10.97
N GLN A 175 -5.74 34.61 -9.92
CA GLN A 175 -5.05 33.91 -8.83
C GLN A 175 -4.61 32.51 -9.24
N TRP A 176 -3.72 31.92 -8.43
CA TRP A 176 -3.18 30.60 -8.61
C TRP A 176 -3.52 29.74 -7.39
N TYR A 177 -3.93 28.49 -7.59
CA TYR A 177 -4.07 27.53 -6.51
C TYR A 177 -2.92 26.52 -6.52
N LEU A 178 -2.59 26.03 -5.32
CA LEU A 178 -1.58 24.99 -5.12
C LEU A 178 -2.19 23.62 -5.41
N HIS A 179 -1.43 22.78 -6.12
CA HIS A 179 -1.70 21.36 -6.29
C HIS A 179 -0.38 20.57 -6.24
N ASN A 180 -0.11 19.89 -5.15
CA ASN A 180 1.11 19.09 -5.02
C ASN A 180 1.09 17.84 -5.92
N PHE A 181 -0.07 17.45 -6.45
CA PHE A 181 -0.27 16.31 -7.34
C PHE A 181 -0.83 16.77 -8.71
N ALA A 182 -1.90 16.15 -9.22
CA ALA A 182 -2.49 16.56 -10.48
C ALA A 182 -3.12 17.97 -10.40
N VAL A 183 -3.29 18.62 -11.55
CA VAL A 183 -4.00 19.92 -11.64
C VAL A 183 -5.41 19.81 -11.07
N GLU A 184 -6.03 18.65 -11.26
CA GLU A 184 -7.37 18.31 -10.77
C GLU A 184 -7.42 17.98 -9.27
N GLN A 185 -6.29 18.13 -8.54
CA GLN A 185 -6.18 17.83 -7.11
C GLN A 185 -5.75 19.07 -6.29
N PRO A 186 -6.60 20.10 -6.15
CA PRO A 186 -6.28 21.30 -5.38
C PRO A 186 -6.05 20.99 -3.90
N ASP A 187 -4.94 21.48 -3.35
CA ASP A 187 -4.54 21.25 -1.96
C ASP A 187 -5.44 21.99 -0.98
N LEU A 188 -5.90 21.29 0.05
CA LEU A 188 -6.67 21.84 1.15
C LEU A 188 -5.81 22.65 2.12
N ASN A 189 -6.41 23.67 2.71
CA ASN A 189 -5.82 24.50 3.76
C ASN A 189 -6.19 23.94 5.15
N TRP A 190 -5.29 23.15 5.76
CA TRP A 190 -5.53 22.53 7.07
C TRP A 190 -5.46 23.51 8.26
N ALA A 191 -5.14 24.78 8.03
CA ALA A 191 -5.32 25.84 9.01
C ALA A 191 -6.79 26.30 9.11
N ASP A 192 -7.63 25.99 8.12
CA ASP A 192 -9.04 26.31 8.09
C ASP A 192 -9.84 25.35 9.00
N ALA A 193 -10.67 25.92 9.87
CA ALA A 193 -11.45 25.15 10.85
C ALA A 193 -12.59 24.35 10.19
N ASP A 194 -13.15 24.81 9.08
CA ASP A 194 -14.21 24.08 8.36
C ASP A 194 -13.64 22.82 7.71
N VAL A 195 -12.42 22.87 7.17
CA VAL A 195 -11.70 21.71 6.64
C VAL A 195 -11.51 20.68 7.74
N ARG A 196 -10.96 21.05 8.89
CA ARG A 196 -10.76 20.13 10.04
C ARG A 196 -12.08 19.51 10.50
N ALA A 197 -13.11 20.32 10.65
CA ALA A 197 -14.42 19.85 11.11
C ALA A 197 -15.10 18.91 10.10
N ASP A 198 -14.92 19.13 8.81
CA ASP A 198 -15.52 18.25 7.79
C ASP A 198 -14.86 16.88 7.74
N PHE A 199 -13.54 16.79 7.86
CA PHE A 199 -12.88 15.49 7.95
C PHE A 199 -13.28 14.73 9.21
N VAL A 200 -13.52 15.39 10.35
CA VAL A 200 -14.12 14.74 11.52
C VAL A 200 -15.53 14.19 11.20
N ARG A 201 -16.36 14.95 10.46
CA ARG A 201 -17.67 14.45 10.01
C ARG A 201 -17.53 13.25 9.07
N THR A 202 -16.59 13.29 8.16
CA THR A 202 -16.31 12.19 7.21
C THR A 202 -15.86 10.92 7.92
N LEU A 203 -14.92 11.03 8.86
CA LEU A 203 -14.46 9.88 9.66
C LEU A 203 -15.61 9.26 10.45
N ARG A 204 -16.48 10.09 11.07
CA ARG A 204 -17.67 9.60 11.78
C ARG A 204 -18.68 8.95 10.84
N PHE A 205 -18.93 9.53 9.69
CA PHE A 205 -19.89 8.98 8.71
C PHE A 205 -19.55 7.52 8.35
N TRP A 206 -18.27 7.22 8.09
CA TRP A 206 -17.83 5.88 7.75
C TRP A 206 -17.71 4.96 8.98
N ALA A 207 -17.26 5.49 10.11
CA ALA A 207 -17.18 4.73 11.36
C ALA A 207 -18.57 4.32 11.88
N ASP A 208 -19.57 5.20 11.75
CA ASP A 208 -20.99 4.93 12.10
C ASP A 208 -21.61 3.86 11.17
N ARG A 209 -21.18 3.78 9.90
CA ARG A 209 -21.55 2.69 8.98
C ARG A 209 -20.89 1.34 9.34
N GLY A 210 -19.87 1.33 10.19
CA GLY A 210 -19.23 0.11 10.66
C GLY A 210 -17.82 -0.15 10.10
N VAL A 211 -17.21 0.83 9.42
CA VAL A 211 -15.80 0.74 9.01
C VAL A 211 -14.91 0.56 10.25
N ASP A 212 -13.97 -0.38 10.20
CA ASP A 212 -13.11 -0.74 11.33
C ASP A 212 -11.84 0.11 11.41
N GLY A 213 -11.41 0.70 10.30
CA GLY A 213 -10.21 1.53 10.25
C GLY A 213 -10.05 2.34 8.97
N PHE A 214 -8.99 3.15 8.95
CA PHE A 214 -8.71 4.10 7.88
C PHE A 214 -7.26 4.01 7.42
N ARG A 215 -7.01 4.08 6.13
CA ARG A 215 -5.67 4.37 5.59
C ARG A 215 -5.63 5.85 5.23
N ILE A 216 -4.67 6.57 5.76
CA ILE A 216 -4.55 8.01 5.56
C ILE A 216 -3.53 8.27 4.46
N ASP A 217 -4.06 8.72 3.33
CA ASP A 217 -3.28 9.09 2.15
C ASP A 217 -2.43 10.32 2.41
N VAL A 218 -1.18 10.31 1.92
CA VAL A 218 -0.22 11.43 2.01
C VAL A 218 -0.20 12.08 3.40
N ALA A 219 -0.21 11.29 4.46
CA ALA A 219 -0.37 11.74 5.84
C ALA A 219 0.67 12.78 6.28
N HIS A 220 1.80 12.89 5.61
CA HIS A 220 2.91 13.77 5.94
C HIS A 220 2.84 15.16 5.26
N MET A 221 1.79 15.46 4.48
CA MET A 221 1.72 16.70 3.68
C MET A 221 0.51 17.60 3.98
N LEU A 222 -0.30 17.31 5.02
CA LEU A 222 -1.53 18.04 5.30
C LEU A 222 -1.25 19.51 5.66
N THR A 223 -0.43 19.72 6.68
CA THR A 223 -0.12 21.07 7.17
C THR A 223 1.03 21.70 6.40
N LYS A 224 0.91 23.00 6.13
CA LYS A 224 1.88 23.77 5.34
C LYS A 224 2.18 25.11 6.00
N ASP A 225 3.44 25.52 5.99
CA ASP A 225 3.86 26.87 6.38
C ASP A 225 4.07 27.71 5.11
N LEU A 226 3.11 28.57 4.85
CA LEU A 226 3.10 29.42 3.66
C LEU A 226 3.40 30.89 4.02
N THR A 227 4.23 31.10 5.06
CA THR A 227 4.70 32.44 5.46
C THR A 227 5.59 33.02 4.38
N GLU A 228 5.28 34.24 3.97
CA GLU A 228 6.08 34.98 2.97
C GLU A 228 7.41 35.52 3.57
N PRO A 229 8.50 35.54 2.80
CA PRO A 229 8.59 35.14 1.39
C PRO A 229 8.63 33.61 1.23
N LEU A 230 7.88 33.08 0.25
CA LEU A 230 7.90 31.65 -0.06
C LEU A 230 9.27 31.24 -0.63
N PRO A 231 9.85 30.10 -0.19
CA PRO A 231 11.11 29.61 -0.73
C PRO A 231 10.97 29.16 -2.19
N SER A 232 12.07 29.19 -2.94
CA SER A 232 12.15 28.52 -4.25
C SER A 232 12.15 26.99 -4.11
N GLN A 233 11.93 26.26 -5.20
CA GLN A 233 12.03 24.80 -5.21
C GLN A 233 13.40 24.31 -4.72
N ALA A 234 14.49 24.95 -5.19
CA ALA A 234 15.85 24.56 -4.78
C ALA A 234 16.11 24.80 -3.28
N GLU A 235 15.51 25.85 -2.71
CA GLU A 235 15.57 26.10 -1.27
C GLU A 235 14.76 25.04 -0.49
N LEU A 236 13.54 24.68 -0.96
CA LEU A 236 12.75 23.60 -0.36
C LEU A 236 13.51 22.27 -0.36
N ASP A 237 14.11 21.90 -1.48
CA ASP A 237 14.84 20.64 -1.63
C ASP A 237 16.07 20.56 -0.71
N ALA A 238 16.63 21.71 -0.32
CA ALA A 238 17.77 21.81 0.57
C ALA A 238 17.39 21.80 2.07
N LEU A 239 16.11 21.98 2.41
CA LEU A 239 15.68 22.01 3.80
C LEU A 239 15.62 20.60 4.41
N PRO A 240 15.99 20.44 5.69
CA PRO A 240 15.85 19.16 6.38
C PRO A 240 14.37 18.85 6.61
N ARG A 241 14.04 17.55 6.53
CA ARG A 241 12.71 17.02 6.89
C ARG A 241 12.69 16.61 8.37
N ASP A 242 12.74 17.62 9.24
CA ASP A 242 12.95 17.48 10.69
C ASP A 242 11.75 17.96 11.53
N GLY A 243 10.57 18.04 10.93
CA GLY A 243 9.34 18.57 11.57
C GLY A 243 9.08 20.06 11.28
N ARG A 244 10.03 20.77 10.65
CA ARG A 244 9.92 22.22 10.35
C ARG A 244 9.95 22.53 8.86
N HIS A 245 10.06 21.51 8.00
CA HIS A 245 9.96 21.71 6.56
C HIS A 245 8.61 22.33 6.18
N PRO A 246 8.55 23.40 5.33
CA PRO A 246 7.31 24.13 5.08
C PRO A 246 6.18 23.29 4.47
N MET A 247 6.51 22.25 3.72
CA MET A 247 5.55 21.49 2.92
C MET A 247 5.38 20.03 3.33
N ILE A 248 6.34 19.45 4.07
CA ILE A 248 6.42 18.01 4.27
C ILE A 248 6.81 17.71 5.72
N ASP A 249 6.12 16.72 6.32
CA ASP A 249 6.47 16.15 7.63
C ASP A 249 6.61 17.19 8.75
N ARG A 250 5.64 18.10 8.83
CA ARG A 250 5.58 19.13 9.86
C ARG A 250 5.08 18.54 11.18
N ASP A 251 5.65 19.03 12.30
CA ASP A 251 5.24 18.58 13.63
C ASP A 251 3.79 18.95 13.96
N ASP A 252 3.25 20.04 13.41
CA ASP A 252 1.87 20.48 13.64
C ASP A 252 0.80 19.57 13.01
N VAL A 253 1.17 18.67 12.07
CA VAL A 253 0.24 17.68 11.52
C VAL A 253 -0.26 16.70 12.60
N HIS A 254 0.55 16.46 13.63
CA HIS A 254 0.19 15.53 14.71
C HIS A 254 -0.93 16.07 15.61
N GLU A 255 -1.22 17.38 15.60
CA GLU A 255 -2.40 17.93 16.25
C GLU A 255 -3.69 17.47 15.56
N VAL A 256 -3.69 17.41 14.22
CA VAL A 256 -4.79 16.86 13.44
C VAL A 256 -5.02 15.40 13.78
N TYR A 257 -3.95 14.62 13.86
CA TYR A 257 -4.06 13.18 14.18
C TYR A 257 -4.48 12.90 15.61
N ALA A 258 -4.11 13.74 16.56
CA ALA A 258 -4.61 13.66 17.92
C ALA A 258 -6.13 13.93 18.00
N GLU A 259 -6.65 14.89 17.21
CA GLU A 259 -8.11 15.10 17.06
C GLU A 259 -8.80 13.88 16.47
N TRP A 260 -8.21 13.27 15.43
CA TRP A 260 -8.77 12.07 14.81
C TRP A 260 -8.71 10.86 15.75
N ARG A 261 -7.64 10.73 16.53
CA ARG A 261 -7.53 9.69 17.56
C ARG A 261 -8.69 9.79 18.56
N ALA A 262 -9.04 10.99 19.02
CA ALA A 262 -10.19 11.19 19.90
C ALA A 262 -11.52 10.77 19.25
N VAL A 263 -11.67 10.93 17.94
CA VAL A 263 -12.82 10.40 17.19
C VAL A 263 -12.82 8.89 17.18
N PHE A 264 -11.68 8.26 16.90
CA PHE A 264 -11.56 6.81 16.81
C PHE A 264 -11.79 6.12 18.17
N ASP A 265 -11.31 6.71 19.26
CA ASP A 265 -11.46 6.20 20.63
C ASP A 265 -12.90 6.32 21.15
N ALA A 266 -13.76 7.12 20.49
CA ALA A 266 -15.16 7.20 20.86
C ALA A 266 -16.00 5.98 20.45
N TYR A 267 -15.42 5.05 19.71
CA TYR A 267 -16.08 3.82 19.26
C TYR A 267 -15.64 2.62 20.12
N ASP A 268 -16.49 1.60 20.18
CA ASP A 268 -16.22 0.33 20.86
C ASP A 268 -16.47 -0.85 19.87
N PRO A 269 -15.45 -1.58 19.44
CA PRO A 269 -14.02 -1.30 19.71
C PRO A 269 -13.54 0.00 19.03
N PRO A 270 -12.45 0.62 19.53
CA PRO A 270 -11.87 1.79 18.92
C PRO A 270 -11.49 1.56 17.45
N ARG A 271 -11.67 2.56 16.60
CA ARG A 271 -11.21 2.50 15.21
C ARG A 271 -9.69 2.65 15.16
N THR A 272 -9.07 2.12 14.11
CA THR A 272 -7.63 2.23 13.88
C THR A 272 -7.35 3.06 12.62
N ALA A 273 -6.10 3.51 12.48
CA ALA A 273 -5.65 4.08 11.21
C ALA A 273 -4.20 3.66 10.91
N VAL A 274 -3.85 3.68 9.62
CA VAL A 274 -2.48 3.51 9.13
C VAL A 274 -2.10 4.70 8.26
N ALA A 275 -0.97 5.33 8.57
CA ALA A 275 -0.45 6.46 7.82
C ALA A 275 0.33 5.99 6.58
N GLU A 276 0.04 6.59 5.43
CA GLU A 276 1.02 6.65 4.36
C GLU A 276 1.90 7.88 4.57
N ALA A 277 3.11 7.64 5.10
CA ALA A 277 4.05 8.71 5.41
C ALA A 277 5.44 8.40 4.83
N TRP A 278 5.83 9.13 3.79
CA TRP A 278 7.15 9.07 3.17
C TRP A 278 8.12 10.01 3.90
N VAL A 279 8.51 9.61 5.10
CA VAL A 279 9.34 10.38 6.03
C VAL A 279 10.58 9.60 6.44
N ASP A 280 11.51 10.26 7.12
CA ASP A 280 12.67 9.57 7.69
C ASP A 280 12.22 8.50 8.69
N PRO A 281 12.82 7.28 8.69
CA PRO A 281 12.45 6.19 9.59
C PRO A 281 12.34 6.59 11.06
N VAL A 282 13.17 7.49 11.55
CA VAL A 282 13.12 7.97 12.95
C VAL A 282 11.86 8.79 13.25
N ARG A 283 11.17 9.29 12.23
CA ARG A 283 9.92 10.08 12.37
C ARG A 283 8.66 9.23 12.18
N ILE A 284 8.75 8.04 11.60
CA ILE A 284 7.62 7.09 11.46
C ILE A 284 6.87 6.89 12.79
N PRO A 285 7.55 6.71 13.94
CA PRO A 285 6.88 6.56 15.23
C PRO A 285 5.94 7.71 15.60
N LEU A 286 6.16 8.93 15.12
CA LEU A 286 5.28 10.06 15.42
C LEU A 286 3.87 9.87 14.83
N TYR A 287 3.76 9.21 13.69
CA TYR A 287 2.49 8.83 13.06
C TYR A 287 1.89 7.57 13.68
N ALA A 288 2.74 6.63 14.11
CA ALA A 288 2.34 5.30 14.57
C ALA A 288 2.10 5.19 16.08
N ARG A 289 2.38 6.25 16.87
CA ARG A 289 2.12 6.22 18.34
C ARG A 289 0.64 5.96 18.64
N PRO A 290 0.36 5.39 19.84
CA PRO A 290 -1.01 5.12 20.30
C PRO A 290 -1.92 6.37 20.39
N ASP A 291 -1.35 7.54 20.65
CA ASP A 291 -2.06 8.83 20.73
C ASP A 291 -2.15 9.57 19.36
N SER A 292 -1.76 8.90 18.28
CA SER A 292 -1.84 9.38 16.90
C SER A 292 -2.67 8.38 16.06
N LEU A 293 -2.21 8.01 14.86
CA LEU A 293 -2.93 7.12 13.96
C LEU A 293 -2.85 5.62 14.38
N GLY A 294 -1.82 5.25 15.13
CA GLY A 294 -1.61 3.88 15.63
C GLY A 294 -0.69 3.04 14.77
N GLN A 295 -0.68 3.24 13.45
CA GLN A 295 0.22 2.57 12.51
C GLN A 295 0.73 3.54 11.44
N ALA A 296 1.88 3.21 10.87
CA ALA A 296 2.41 3.83 9.64
C ALA A 296 3.16 2.78 8.83
N PHE A 297 3.09 2.87 7.49
CA PHE A 297 3.78 1.93 6.61
C PHE A 297 5.30 2.03 6.75
N ASN A 298 5.97 0.88 6.75
CA ASN A 298 7.42 0.80 6.56
C ASN A 298 7.73 0.70 5.06
N PHE A 299 8.11 1.82 4.45
CA PHE A 299 8.46 1.85 3.04
C PHE A 299 9.91 1.48 2.74
N ASP A 300 10.79 1.42 3.75
CA ASP A 300 12.17 0.97 3.55
C ASP A 300 12.21 -0.48 3.06
N LEU A 301 11.35 -1.35 3.63
CA LEU A 301 11.27 -2.74 3.18
C LEU A 301 10.58 -2.86 1.80
N LEU A 302 9.59 -2.01 1.52
CA LEU A 302 8.96 -1.94 0.20
C LEU A 302 9.98 -1.57 -0.87
N GLU A 303 10.94 -0.69 -0.59
CA GLU A 303 11.98 -0.26 -1.52
C GLU A 303 13.24 -1.14 -1.49
N ALA A 304 13.35 -2.10 -0.57
CA ALA A 304 14.52 -2.96 -0.45
C ALA A 304 14.69 -3.90 -1.66
N ASP A 305 15.93 -4.16 -2.02
CA ASP A 305 16.27 -5.27 -2.90
C ASP A 305 16.14 -6.60 -2.14
N PHE A 306 16.14 -7.74 -2.84
CA PHE A 306 16.21 -9.05 -2.19
C PHE A 306 17.64 -9.28 -1.68
N ASP A 307 17.95 -8.71 -0.52
CA ASP A 307 19.30 -8.64 0.06
C ASP A 307 19.24 -8.84 1.58
N ALA A 308 20.05 -9.78 2.10
CA ALA A 308 20.03 -10.16 3.51
C ALA A 308 20.43 -9.00 4.44
N ALA A 309 21.43 -8.20 4.08
CA ALA A 309 21.90 -7.12 4.92
C ALA A 309 20.86 -5.99 5.01
N GLN A 310 20.21 -5.65 3.87
CA GLN A 310 19.13 -4.67 3.85
C GLN A 310 17.96 -5.15 4.72
N PHE A 311 17.47 -6.38 4.53
CA PHE A 311 16.36 -6.93 5.30
C PHE A 311 16.66 -6.96 6.80
N ARG A 312 17.85 -7.46 7.20
CA ARG A 312 18.25 -7.51 8.62
C ARG A 312 18.28 -6.12 9.25
N ARG A 313 18.91 -5.15 8.58
CA ARG A 313 19.02 -3.77 9.07
C ARG A 313 17.64 -3.14 9.22
N ILE A 314 16.83 -3.15 8.16
CA ILE A 314 15.49 -2.52 8.16
C ILE A 314 14.58 -3.12 9.23
N VAL A 315 14.56 -4.44 9.37
CA VAL A 315 13.72 -5.11 10.37
C VAL A 315 14.19 -4.77 11.78
N THR A 316 15.50 -4.77 12.04
CA THR A 316 16.05 -4.46 13.36
C THR A 316 15.73 -3.02 13.76
N GLU A 317 16.08 -2.05 12.92
CA GLU A 317 15.83 -0.62 13.17
C GLU A 317 14.34 -0.32 13.38
N ASN A 318 13.47 -0.90 12.56
CA ASN A 318 12.04 -0.66 12.67
C ASN A 318 11.43 -1.25 13.95
N LEU A 319 11.83 -2.46 14.35
CA LEU A 319 11.37 -3.08 15.60
C LEU A 319 11.87 -2.33 16.84
N GLU A 320 13.09 -1.81 16.81
CA GLU A 320 13.64 -0.97 17.88
C GLU A 320 12.86 0.34 18.02
N LEU A 321 12.57 1.02 16.92
CA LEU A 321 11.76 2.24 16.90
C LEU A 321 10.33 1.99 17.37
N ALA A 322 9.70 0.91 16.91
CA ALA A 322 8.36 0.52 17.34
C ALA A 322 8.30 0.22 18.85
N ALA A 323 9.26 -0.53 19.37
CA ALA A 323 9.35 -0.84 20.80
C ALA A 323 9.56 0.43 21.65
N ALA A 324 10.41 1.36 21.21
CA ALA A 324 10.68 2.61 21.92
C ALA A 324 9.46 3.55 21.99
N SER A 325 8.59 3.51 20.97
CA SER A 325 7.40 4.38 20.88
C SER A 325 6.09 3.74 21.34
N GLY A 326 6.08 2.44 21.65
CA GLY A 326 4.87 1.67 21.95
C GLY A 326 3.99 1.40 20.72
N SER A 327 4.47 1.72 19.52
CA SER A 327 3.80 1.44 18.25
C SER A 327 3.91 -0.03 17.84
N SER A 328 3.41 -0.38 16.66
CA SER A 328 3.56 -1.70 16.03
C SER A 328 4.13 -1.52 14.63
N SER A 329 4.99 -2.44 14.23
CA SER A 329 5.56 -2.44 12.87
C SER A 329 4.52 -2.82 11.83
N THR A 330 4.65 -2.27 10.63
CA THR A 330 3.74 -2.49 9.51
C THR A 330 4.55 -2.80 8.26
N TRP A 331 4.43 -4.02 7.75
CA TRP A 331 5.26 -4.55 6.67
C TRP A 331 4.50 -4.58 5.36
N VAL A 332 5.15 -4.16 4.28
CA VAL A 332 4.57 -4.13 2.94
C VAL A 332 5.65 -4.39 1.89
N LEU A 333 5.38 -5.23 0.89
CA LEU A 333 6.27 -5.51 -0.23
C LEU A 333 5.80 -4.90 -1.55
N SER A 334 4.51 -4.69 -1.72
CA SER A 334 3.90 -4.05 -2.89
C SER A 334 2.62 -3.31 -2.51
N ASN A 335 2.29 -2.32 -3.31
CA ASN A 335 1.00 -1.62 -3.28
C ASN A 335 0.65 -1.16 -4.71
N HIS A 336 -0.38 -0.37 -4.86
CA HIS A 336 -0.87 0.16 -6.15
C HIS A 336 -0.01 1.31 -6.73
N ASP A 337 1.09 1.70 -6.07
CA ASP A 337 1.95 2.83 -6.45
C ASP A 337 3.37 2.43 -6.86
N VAL A 338 3.73 1.16 -6.68
CA VAL A 338 5.07 0.65 -7.00
C VAL A 338 5.03 -0.56 -7.93
N VAL A 339 6.09 -0.75 -8.69
CA VAL A 339 6.31 -1.97 -9.47
C VAL A 339 6.24 -3.19 -8.56
N ARG A 340 5.49 -4.21 -8.95
CA ARG A 340 5.29 -5.43 -8.16
C ARG A 340 6.61 -6.08 -7.74
N HIS A 341 6.74 -6.51 -6.49
CA HIS A 341 8.00 -7.05 -5.95
C HIS A 341 8.49 -8.31 -6.69
N ALA A 342 7.59 -9.14 -7.27
CA ALA A 342 7.99 -10.25 -8.12
C ALA A 342 8.80 -9.79 -9.35
N THR A 343 8.48 -8.61 -9.91
CA THR A 343 9.27 -8.01 -10.98
C THR A 343 10.54 -7.36 -10.45
N ARG A 344 10.44 -6.54 -9.40
CA ARG A 344 11.62 -5.85 -8.83
C ARG A 344 12.72 -6.82 -8.43
N TYR A 345 12.37 -7.94 -7.79
CA TYR A 345 13.34 -8.97 -7.39
C TYR A 345 13.88 -9.82 -8.56
N GLY A 346 13.27 -9.74 -9.73
CA GLY A 346 13.79 -10.34 -10.96
C GLY A 346 14.68 -9.42 -11.79
N LEU A 347 14.73 -8.14 -11.44
CA LEU A 347 15.59 -7.12 -12.04
C LEU A 347 16.94 -7.03 -11.30
N PRO A 348 17.98 -6.43 -11.91
CA PRO A 348 19.19 -6.04 -11.17
C PRO A 348 18.85 -5.15 -9.97
N HIS A 349 19.66 -5.20 -8.93
CA HIS A 349 19.50 -4.36 -7.75
C HIS A 349 19.44 -2.87 -8.13
N ALA A 350 18.63 -2.11 -7.41
CA ALA A 350 18.49 -0.68 -7.62
C ALA A 350 19.82 0.05 -7.33
N GLN A 351 20.14 1.08 -8.14
CA GLN A 351 21.20 2.01 -7.76
C GLN A 351 20.74 2.82 -6.55
N ARG A 352 21.59 2.92 -5.52
CA ARG A 352 21.26 3.59 -4.27
C ARG A 352 22.17 4.78 -4.01
N THR A 353 21.65 5.76 -3.30
CA THR A 353 22.39 6.87 -2.72
C THR A 353 23.19 6.41 -1.49
N ASP A 354 24.09 7.25 -0.97
CA ASP A 354 24.92 6.92 0.20
C ASP A 354 24.08 6.65 1.47
N ASP A 355 22.87 7.22 1.57
CA ASP A 355 21.88 6.97 2.64
C ASP A 355 21.00 5.73 2.38
N GLY A 356 21.28 4.98 1.31
CA GLY A 356 20.63 3.70 0.99
C GLY A 356 19.28 3.81 0.25
N ARG A 357 18.83 5.00 -0.11
CA ARG A 357 17.59 5.19 -0.89
C ARG A 357 17.83 4.90 -2.37
N PRO A 358 16.82 4.36 -3.10
CA PRO A 358 16.96 4.17 -4.54
C PRO A 358 17.08 5.52 -5.26
N VAL A 359 18.07 5.65 -6.16
CA VAL A 359 18.29 6.86 -6.97
C VAL A 359 17.08 7.15 -7.89
N ARG A 360 16.38 6.09 -8.30
CA ARG A 360 15.16 6.14 -9.12
C ARG A 360 14.19 5.07 -8.66
N LYS A 361 12.90 5.26 -8.93
CA LYS A 361 11.87 4.22 -8.69
C LYS A 361 12.32 2.91 -9.35
N HIS A 362 12.50 1.86 -8.55
CA HIS A 362 12.97 0.57 -9.03
C HIS A 362 12.00 -0.01 -10.05
N GLY A 363 12.50 -0.41 -11.20
CA GLY A 363 11.71 -0.93 -12.32
C GLY A 363 11.26 0.12 -13.36
N ASN A 364 11.41 1.42 -13.11
CA ASN A 364 10.96 2.44 -14.08
C ASN A 364 11.75 2.38 -15.41
N GLU A 365 13.05 2.09 -15.38
CA GLU A 365 13.85 1.90 -16.59
C GLU A 365 13.34 0.72 -17.42
N TRP A 366 13.04 -0.40 -16.76
CA TRP A 366 12.45 -1.58 -17.37
C TRP A 366 11.08 -1.27 -17.99
N LEU A 367 10.22 -0.54 -17.28
CA LEU A 367 8.91 -0.11 -17.83
C LEU A 367 9.08 0.78 -19.05
N ARG A 368 10.02 1.74 -19.04
CA ARG A 368 10.29 2.64 -20.18
C ARG A 368 10.78 1.91 -21.42
N SER A 369 11.46 0.79 -21.24
CA SER A 369 11.90 -0.06 -22.34
C SER A 369 10.78 -0.96 -22.90
N GLY A 370 9.57 -0.86 -22.35
CA GLY A 370 8.46 -1.78 -22.67
C GLY A 370 8.69 -3.19 -22.14
N GLY A 371 9.43 -3.34 -21.03
CA GLY A 371 9.69 -4.64 -20.42
C GLY A 371 10.88 -5.40 -20.99
N VAL A 372 11.76 -4.75 -21.76
CA VAL A 372 12.87 -5.39 -22.48
C VAL A 372 14.19 -5.26 -21.71
N GLU A 373 14.55 -4.05 -21.26
CA GLU A 373 15.82 -3.77 -20.60
C GLU A 373 15.64 -2.93 -19.31
N PRO A 374 16.37 -3.23 -18.25
CA PRO A 374 17.29 -4.38 -18.09
C PRO A 374 16.52 -5.72 -18.16
N ARG A 375 17.20 -6.81 -18.53
CA ARG A 375 16.55 -8.14 -18.67
C ARG A 375 15.94 -8.59 -17.34
N LEU A 376 14.64 -8.90 -17.35
CA LEU A 376 13.91 -9.46 -16.23
C LEU A 376 14.05 -11.00 -16.19
N ASP A 377 14.54 -11.55 -15.07
CA ASP A 377 14.43 -12.97 -14.76
C ASP A 377 13.13 -13.23 -13.97
N ARG A 378 12.04 -13.55 -14.67
CA ARG A 378 10.73 -13.79 -14.05
C ARG A 378 10.75 -14.99 -13.09
N THR A 379 11.54 -16.02 -13.38
CA THR A 379 11.62 -17.23 -12.55
C THR A 379 12.32 -16.95 -11.23
N ALA A 380 13.48 -16.29 -11.27
CA ALA A 380 14.18 -15.85 -10.07
C ALA A 380 13.35 -14.84 -9.28
N GLY A 381 12.73 -13.86 -9.98
CA GLY A 381 11.87 -12.86 -9.35
C GLY A 381 10.71 -13.48 -8.56
N LEU A 382 10.00 -14.43 -9.14
CA LEU A 382 8.92 -15.14 -8.44
C LEU A 382 9.45 -15.98 -7.26
N ARG A 383 10.57 -16.67 -7.40
CA ARG A 383 11.20 -17.45 -6.33
C ARG A 383 11.56 -16.56 -5.15
N ARG A 384 12.25 -15.44 -5.40
CA ARG A 384 12.63 -14.44 -4.39
C ARG A 384 11.40 -13.78 -3.76
N ALA A 385 10.37 -13.46 -4.54
CA ALA A 385 9.11 -12.91 -4.03
C ALA A 385 8.45 -13.87 -3.04
N ARG A 386 8.34 -15.16 -3.37
CA ARG A 386 7.81 -16.19 -2.47
C ARG A 386 8.62 -16.29 -1.17
N ALA A 387 9.95 -16.23 -1.27
CA ALA A 387 10.84 -16.24 -0.12
C ALA A 387 10.65 -15.01 0.77
N ALA A 388 10.65 -13.82 0.19
CA ALA A 388 10.43 -12.56 0.91
C ALA A 388 9.03 -12.50 1.57
N THR A 389 8.00 -13.01 0.90
CA THR A 389 6.65 -13.09 1.49
C THR A 389 6.64 -13.96 2.75
N LEU A 390 7.24 -15.16 2.71
CA LEU A 390 7.30 -16.01 3.91
C LEU A 390 8.14 -15.36 5.01
N PHE A 391 9.22 -14.67 4.67
CA PHE A 391 10.00 -13.89 5.64
C PHE A 391 9.13 -12.83 6.31
N VAL A 392 8.45 -11.99 5.53
CA VAL A 392 7.62 -10.87 6.03
C VAL A 392 6.43 -11.37 6.83
N LEU A 393 5.72 -12.39 6.36
CA LEU A 393 4.58 -12.96 7.09
C LEU A 393 4.97 -13.60 8.43
N ALA A 394 6.23 -13.84 8.67
CA ALA A 394 6.73 -14.35 9.95
C ALA A 394 7.19 -13.25 10.92
N LEU A 395 7.37 -12.02 10.45
CA LEU A 395 7.78 -10.89 11.29
C LEU A 395 6.71 -10.53 12.33
N PRO A 396 7.10 -9.97 13.49
CA PRO A 396 6.18 -9.31 14.41
C PRO A 396 5.60 -8.05 13.76
N GLY A 397 4.35 -7.71 14.11
CA GLY A 397 3.63 -6.58 13.52
C GLY A 397 2.62 -7.01 12.45
N SER A 398 1.97 -6.05 11.82
CA SER A 398 1.01 -6.28 10.74
C SER A 398 1.69 -6.45 9.38
N ALA A 399 1.01 -7.12 8.45
CA ALA A 399 1.47 -7.27 7.07
C ALA A 399 0.37 -6.82 6.11
N TYR A 400 0.74 -6.00 5.12
CA TYR A 400 -0.16 -5.53 4.08
C TYR A 400 0.21 -6.20 2.76
N LEU A 401 -0.78 -6.84 2.14
CA LEU A 401 -0.65 -7.58 0.88
C LEU A 401 -1.43 -6.84 -0.21
N TYR A 402 -0.83 -6.63 -1.35
CA TYR A 402 -1.50 -6.05 -2.50
C TYR A 402 -2.14 -7.13 -3.38
N GLN A 403 -3.35 -6.91 -3.86
CA GLN A 403 -4.06 -7.84 -4.75
C GLN A 403 -3.16 -8.36 -5.88
N GLY A 404 -3.15 -9.69 -6.07
CA GLY A 404 -2.32 -10.38 -7.06
C GLY A 404 -0.92 -10.76 -6.58
N GLU A 405 -0.48 -10.37 -5.38
CA GLU A 405 0.75 -10.91 -4.78
C GLU A 405 0.63 -12.41 -4.54
N GLU A 406 -0.52 -12.85 -4.06
CA GLU A 406 -0.83 -14.25 -3.80
C GLU A 406 -0.87 -15.10 -5.06
N LEU A 407 -1.01 -14.45 -6.23
CA LEU A 407 -0.91 -15.08 -7.54
C LEU A 407 0.52 -15.05 -8.10
N GLY A 408 1.44 -14.34 -7.44
CA GLY A 408 2.79 -14.11 -7.95
C GLY A 408 2.83 -13.26 -9.21
N LEU A 409 1.89 -12.33 -9.37
CA LEU A 409 1.82 -11.49 -10.56
C LEU A 409 3.06 -10.61 -10.68
N HIS A 410 3.62 -10.61 -11.89
CA HIS A 410 4.59 -9.62 -12.32
C HIS A 410 3.91 -8.34 -12.78
N GLU A 411 4.68 -7.28 -12.86
CA GLU A 411 4.28 -6.01 -13.46
C GLU A 411 3.96 -6.18 -14.94
N VAL A 412 2.99 -5.40 -15.44
CA VAL A 412 2.64 -5.34 -16.86
C VAL A 412 3.30 -4.12 -17.50
N ALA A 413 4.31 -4.34 -18.32
CA ALA A 413 5.03 -3.26 -19.02
C ALA A 413 4.40 -2.89 -20.36
N GLU A 414 3.78 -3.87 -21.04
CA GLU A 414 3.31 -3.74 -22.43
C GLU A 414 1.92 -3.08 -22.50
N ILE A 415 1.74 -1.92 -21.84
CA ILE A 415 0.49 -1.15 -21.91
C ILE A 415 0.64 -0.09 -23.02
N PRO A 416 -0.19 -0.15 -24.08
CA PRO A 416 -0.20 0.87 -25.12
C PRO A 416 -0.44 2.28 -24.55
N ALA A 417 0.22 3.29 -25.11
CA ALA A 417 0.09 4.67 -24.63
C ALA A 417 -1.38 5.17 -24.62
N VAL A 418 -2.20 4.71 -25.56
CA VAL A 418 -3.63 5.07 -25.64
C VAL A 418 -4.49 4.45 -24.53
N CYS A 419 -3.98 3.41 -23.85
CA CYS A 419 -4.67 2.73 -22.74
C CYS A 419 -4.19 3.23 -21.38
N ARG A 420 -3.13 4.04 -21.31
CA ARG A 420 -2.60 4.53 -20.05
C ARG A 420 -3.52 5.53 -19.41
N GLN A 421 -3.58 5.52 -18.07
CA GLN A 421 -4.49 6.32 -17.25
C GLN A 421 -3.75 7.15 -16.19
N ASP A 422 -2.51 6.78 -15.85
CA ASP A 422 -1.76 7.45 -14.78
C ASP A 422 -1.34 8.87 -15.19
N PRO A 423 -1.65 9.91 -14.40
CA PRO A 423 -1.27 11.29 -14.67
C PRO A 423 0.24 11.50 -14.77
N THR A 424 1.04 10.72 -14.06
CA THR A 424 2.50 10.78 -14.11
C THR A 424 3.04 10.54 -15.53
N PHE A 425 2.45 9.58 -16.26
CA PHE A 425 2.83 9.32 -17.65
C PHE A 425 2.63 10.54 -18.55
N PHE A 426 1.46 11.16 -18.45
CA PHE A 426 1.12 12.31 -19.28
C PHE A 426 1.93 13.56 -18.90
N ARG A 427 2.03 13.87 -17.63
CA ARG A 427 2.72 15.07 -17.14
C ARG A 427 4.24 15.00 -17.32
N SER A 428 4.83 13.79 -17.26
CA SER A 428 6.25 13.59 -17.53
C SER A 428 6.59 13.49 -19.03
N GLY A 429 5.58 13.52 -19.91
CA GLY A 429 5.78 13.28 -21.35
C GLY A 429 6.31 11.87 -21.64
N GLY A 430 5.97 10.88 -20.82
CA GLY A 430 6.42 9.50 -20.94
C GLY A 430 7.82 9.23 -20.35
N ALA A 431 8.40 10.17 -19.61
CA ALA A 431 9.68 9.95 -18.91
C ALA A 431 9.51 9.04 -17.67
N ASP A 432 8.37 9.09 -17.02
CA ASP A 432 7.92 8.12 -16.01
C ASP A 432 6.70 7.37 -16.57
N MET A 433 6.72 6.05 -16.51
CA MET A 433 5.65 5.20 -17.07
C MET A 433 4.42 5.11 -16.17
N GLY A 434 4.48 5.71 -14.98
CA GLY A 434 3.39 5.68 -14.01
C GLY A 434 3.15 4.30 -13.41
N ARG A 435 1.93 4.11 -12.89
CA ARG A 435 1.55 2.97 -12.03
C ARG A 435 0.56 2.00 -12.69
N ASP A 436 0.17 2.23 -13.94
CA ASP A 436 -0.83 1.40 -14.63
C ASP A 436 -0.50 -0.09 -14.63
N GLY A 437 0.78 -0.44 -14.71
CA GLY A 437 1.24 -1.82 -14.81
C GLY A 437 0.90 -2.70 -13.59
N CYS A 438 0.93 -2.13 -12.38
CA CYS A 438 0.51 -2.83 -11.16
C CYS A 438 -1.01 -2.79 -10.95
N ARG A 439 -1.73 -1.94 -11.68
CA ARG A 439 -3.18 -1.71 -11.57
C ARG A 439 -4.02 -2.48 -12.60
N VAL A 440 -3.38 -3.30 -13.45
CA VAL A 440 -4.09 -4.15 -14.42
C VAL A 440 -5.03 -5.11 -13.68
N PRO A 441 -6.30 -5.28 -14.16
CA PRO A 441 -7.30 -6.14 -13.55
C PRO A 441 -6.86 -7.58 -13.31
N LEU A 442 -7.29 -8.18 -12.19
CA LEU A 442 -6.90 -9.52 -11.77
C LEU A 442 -7.45 -10.62 -12.69
N PRO A 443 -6.65 -11.68 -12.97
CA PRO A 443 -7.13 -12.86 -13.68
C PRO A 443 -7.74 -13.88 -12.71
N TRP A 444 -9.03 -14.16 -12.86
CA TRP A 444 -9.74 -15.18 -12.09
C TRP A 444 -9.77 -16.54 -12.80
N THR A 445 -9.93 -16.54 -14.12
CA THR A 445 -10.02 -17.75 -14.94
C THR A 445 -8.90 -17.82 -15.97
N ARG A 446 -8.60 -19.03 -16.45
CA ARG A 446 -7.57 -19.26 -17.48
C ARG A 446 -8.00 -18.83 -18.88
N ALA A 447 -9.27 -18.62 -19.10
CA ALA A 447 -9.88 -18.35 -20.39
C ALA A 447 -10.92 -17.22 -20.27
N GLY A 448 -11.36 -16.72 -21.40
CA GLY A 448 -12.22 -15.56 -21.51
C GLY A 448 -11.42 -14.31 -21.88
N GLU A 449 -12.07 -13.33 -22.45
CA GLU A 449 -11.42 -12.14 -23.00
C GLU A 449 -10.82 -11.25 -21.88
N SER A 450 -11.48 -11.23 -20.69
CA SER A 450 -11.02 -10.53 -19.49
C SER A 450 -10.49 -11.48 -18.40
N PHE A 451 -10.17 -12.74 -18.73
CA PHE A 451 -9.74 -13.76 -17.76
C PHE A 451 -10.66 -13.87 -16.52
N GLY A 452 -11.98 -13.70 -16.71
CA GLY A 452 -12.99 -13.79 -15.66
C GLY A 452 -13.03 -12.61 -14.70
N PHE A 453 -12.41 -11.49 -15.06
CA PHE A 453 -12.51 -10.24 -14.33
C PHE A 453 -13.97 -9.73 -14.35
N GLY A 454 -14.60 -9.65 -15.53
CA GLY A 454 -15.97 -9.23 -15.74
C GLY A 454 -16.49 -9.61 -17.12
N GLY A 455 -16.89 -8.63 -17.92
CA GLY A 455 -17.35 -8.79 -19.30
C GLY A 455 -16.29 -9.22 -20.30
N ASP A 456 -16.38 -8.69 -21.52
CA ASP A 456 -15.47 -9.03 -22.62
C ASP A 456 -14.23 -8.12 -22.74
N HIS A 457 -14.09 -7.13 -21.87
CA HIS A 457 -12.97 -6.21 -21.85
C HIS A 457 -12.62 -5.78 -20.40
N SER A 458 -11.54 -5.02 -20.26
CA SER A 458 -11.12 -4.40 -19.00
C SER A 458 -10.50 -3.03 -19.27
N HIS A 459 -10.59 -2.11 -18.31
CA HIS A 459 -10.13 -0.72 -18.45
C HIS A 459 -8.63 -0.58 -18.70
N LEU A 460 -7.83 -1.56 -18.28
CA LEU A 460 -6.42 -1.73 -18.65
C LEU A 460 -6.22 -3.10 -19.29
N PRO A 461 -5.41 -3.22 -20.35
CA PRO A 461 -5.27 -4.47 -21.09
C PRO A 461 -4.55 -5.54 -20.28
N GLN A 462 -5.14 -6.72 -20.19
CA GLN A 462 -4.56 -7.88 -19.54
C GLN A 462 -3.66 -8.66 -20.50
N PRO A 463 -2.41 -8.98 -20.13
CA PRO A 463 -1.51 -9.76 -20.98
C PRO A 463 -1.90 -11.24 -21.02
N LYS A 464 -1.59 -11.93 -22.13
CA LYS A 464 -1.95 -13.36 -22.33
C LYS A 464 -1.38 -14.29 -21.26
N TRP A 465 -0.23 -13.97 -20.67
CA TRP A 465 0.39 -14.78 -19.63
C TRP A 465 -0.43 -14.80 -18.30
N PHE A 466 -1.43 -13.91 -18.15
CA PHE A 466 -2.37 -13.95 -17.03
C PHE A 466 -3.14 -15.27 -16.95
N ALA A 467 -3.36 -15.97 -18.05
CA ALA A 467 -3.98 -17.29 -18.07
C ALA A 467 -3.28 -18.31 -17.16
N ASP A 468 -1.94 -18.26 -17.10
CA ASP A 468 -1.14 -19.20 -16.29
C ASP A 468 -1.02 -18.75 -14.83
N ALA A 469 -1.20 -17.45 -14.56
CA ALA A 469 -1.18 -16.87 -13.22
C ALA A 469 -2.58 -16.78 -12.58
N ALA A 470 -3.65 -17.05 -13.33
CA ALA A 470 -5.03 -16.92 -12.87
C ALA A 470 -5.31 -17.76 -11.62
N VAL A 471 -6.27 -17.29 -10.79
CA VAL A 471 -6.74 -18.05 -9.61
C VAL A 471 -7.07 -19.50 -9.96
N GLN A 472 -7.88 -19.70 -11.01
CA GLN A 472 -8.26 -21.03 -11.48
C GLN A 472 -7.05 -21.92 -11.87
N ALA A 473 -5.96 -21.33 -12.35
CA ALA A 473 -4.75 -22.07 -12.69
C ALA A 473 -4.02 -22.62 -11.45
N GLN A 474 -4.16 -21.93 -10.31
CA GLN A 474 -3.39 -22.16 -9.10
C GLN A 474 -4.14 -22.96 -8.03
N GLU A 475 -5.47 -22.91 -7.99
CA GLU A 475 -6.26 -23.54 -6.91
C GLU A 475 -5.98 -25.02 -6.73
N GLY A 476 -5.82 -25.77 -7.82
CA GLY A 476 -5.56 -27.20 -7.82
C GLY A 476 -4.11 -27.62 -7.58
N ASP A 477 -3.16 -26.68 -7.65
CA ASP A 477 -1.74 -26.98 -7.46
C ASP A 477 -1.29 -26.60 -6.04
N VAL A 478 -1.02 -27.61 -5.21
CA VAL A 478 -0.56 -27.42 -3.82
C VAL A 478 0.75 -26.66 -3.69
N ARG A 479 1.55 -26.58 -4.76
CA ARG A 479 2.82 -25.85 -4.83
C ARG A 479 2.68 -24.45 -5.40
N SER A 480 1.49 -24.05 -5.84
CA SER A 480 1.23 -22.72 -6.38
C SER A 480 1.53 -21.62 -5.37
N THR A 481 1.72 -20.41 -5.87
CA THR A 481 1.91 -19.25 -5.00
C THR A 481 0.67 -18.97 -4.16
N LEU A 482 -0.53 -19.07 -4.73
CA LEU A 482 -1.80 -18.94 -4.03
C LEU A 482 -1.91 -19.90 -2.83
N ASN A 483 -1.64 -21.18 -3.04
CA ASN A 483 -1.73 -22.16 -1.96
C ASN A 483 -0.59 -22.04 -0.93
N MET A 484 0.57 -21.50 -1.32
CA MET A 484 1.61 -21.10 -0.36
C MET A 484 1.10 -19.98 0.55
N TYR A 485 0.48 -18.92 0.00
CA TYR A 485 -0.10 -17.82 0.80
C TYR A 485 -1.20 -18.32 1.73
N ARG A 486 -2.17 -19.11 1.25
CA ARG A 486 -3.22 -19.71 2.08
C ARG A 486 -2.65 -20.50 3.28
N ARG A 487 -1.60 -21.27 3.05
CA ARG A 487 -0.94 -22.05 4.12
C ARG A 487 -0.15 -21.14 5.07
N ALA A 488 0.57 -20.14 4.54
CA ALA A 488 1.33 -19.21 5.34
C ALA A 488 0.41 -18.40 6.27
N LEU A 489 -0.70 -17.89 5.75
CA LEU A 489 -1.66 -17.13 6.52
C LEU A 489 -2.36 -17.98 7.59
N ALA A 490 -2.70 -19.22 7.27
CA ALA A 490 -3.24 -20.16 8.25
C ALA A 490 -2.25 -20.42 9.40
N LEU A 491 -0.99 -20.71 9.06
CA LEU A 491 0.07 -20.97 10.06
C LEU A 491 0.43 -19.72 10.85
N ARG A 492 0.43 -18.54 10.22
CA ARG A 492 0.68 -17.27 10.92
C ARG A 492 -0.30 -17.07 12.06
N HIS A 493 -1.59 -17.35 11.87
CA HIS A 493 -2.59 -17.26 12.93
C HIS A 493 -2.32 -18.20 14.12
N GLU A 494 -1.75 -19.39 13.85
CA GLU A 494 -1.38 -20.33 14.92
C GLU A 494 -0.08 -19.94 15.63
N LEU A 495 0.88 -19.39 14.87
CA LEU A 495 2.26 -19.19 15.30
C LEU A 495 2.54 -17.78 15.82
N GLN A 496 1.65 -16.80 15.57
CA GLN A 496 1.83 -15.45 16.08
C GLN A 496 1.86 -15.40 17.61
N THR A 497 2.74 -14.56 18.11
CA THR A 497 3.03 -14.39 19.53
C THR A 497 3.39 -12.92 19.80
N GLN A 498 4.11 -12.62 20.88
CA GLN A 498 4.58 -11.27 21.20
C GLN A 498 5.34 -10.62 20.05
N GLU A 499 5.25 -9.30 19.93
CA GLU A 499 5.84 -8.53 18.84
C GLU A 499 7.37 -8.36 19.01
N SER A 500 8.10 -9.45 19.05
CA SER A 500 9.56 -9.47 19.11
C SER A 500 10.14 -10.66 18.36
N LEU A 501 11.42 -10.60 18.05
CA LEU A 501 12.22 -11.70 17.51
C LEU A 501 13.65 -11.63 18.06
N ALA A 502 14.36 -12.73 17.95
CA ALA A 502 15.79 -12.80 18.22
C ALA A 502 16.51 -13.33 16.97
N TRP A 503 17.52 -12.62 16.51
CA TRP A 503 18.38 -13.07 15.43
C TRP A 503 19.30 -14.20 15.91
N VAL A 504 19.53 -15.17 15.04
CA VAL A 504 20.46 -16.30 15.25
C VAL A 504 21.52 -16.26 14.17
N GLU A 505 22.78 -16.36 14.57
CA GLU A 505 23.89 -16.38 13.62
C GLU A 505 23.97 -17.73 12.90
N THR A 506 24.11 -17.68 11.59
CA THR A 506 24.14 -18.87 10.72
C THR A 506 25.56 -19.18 10.20
N GLY A 507 26.52 -18.32 10.50
CA GLY A 507 27.87 -18.40 9.90
C GLY A 507 27.94 -17.92 8.44
N ARG A 508 26.79 -17.62 7.81
CA ARG A 508 26.71 -17.09 6.44
C ARG A 508 25.98 -15.73 6.44
N ALA A 509 26.61 -14.70 5.86
CA ALA A 509 26.04 -13.35 5.81
C ALA A 509 24.80 -13.22 4.92
N ASP A 510 24.64 -14.13 3.95
CA ASP A 510 23.53 -14.20 3.01
C ASP A 510 22.38 -15.12 3.49
N VAL A 511 22.45 -15.64 4.72
CA VAL A 511 21.40 -16.46 5.33
C VAL A 511 20.94 -15.81 6.63
N LEU A 512 19.68 -15.41 6.69
CA LEU A 512 19.07 -14.84 7.88
C LEU A 512 18.24 -15.88 8.63
N HIS A 513 18.44 -15.95 9.95
CA HIS A 513 17.67 -16.80 10.83
C HIS A 513 17.18 -16.00 12.04
N PHE A 514 15.89 -16.07 12.34
CA PHE A 514 15.33 -15.48 13.56
C PHE A 514 14.36 -16.44 14.25
N VAL A 515 14.22 -16.27 15.55
CA VAL A 515 13.33 -17.05 16.40
C VAL A 515 12.29 -16.12 17.03
N ARG A 516 11.03 -16.57 17.07
CA ARG A 516 9.93 -15.90 17.75
C ARG A 516 9.83 -16.39 19.22
N PRO A 517 9.21 -15.62 20.14
CA PRO A 517 9.17 -15.95 21.58
C PRO A 517 8.62 -17.33 21.93
N ASN A 518 7.72 -17.90 21.13
CA ASN A 518 7.19 -19.25 21.33
C ASN A 518 8.05 -20.37 20.72
N GLY A 519 9.25 -20.03 20.23
CA GLY A 519 10.24 -20.99 19.76
C GLY A 519 10.16 -21.33 18.27
N TRP A 520 9.09 -20.97 17.53
CA TRP A 520 9.12 -21.14 16.09
C TRP A 520 10.09 -20.17 15.44
N SER A 521 10.67 -20.56 14.34
CA SER A 521 11.73 -19.80 13.70
C SER A 521 11.62 -19.79 12.19
N VAL A 522 12.33 -18.87 11.58
CA VAL A 522 12.34 -18.65 10.14
C VAL A 522 13.77 -18.50 9.66
N LEU A 523 14.12 -19.30 8.67
CA LEU A 523 15.41 -19.20 8.00
C LEU A 523 15.19 -18.86 6.53
N THR A 524 15.84 -17.81 6.08
CA THR A 524 15.81 -17.34 4.68
C THR A 524 17.22 -17.34 4.11
N ASN A 525 17.41 -18.10 3.06
CA ASN A 525 18.63 -18.12 2.25
C ASN A 525 18.47 -17.09 1.11
N PHE A 526 19.14 -15.95 1.22
CA PHE A 526 19.19 -14.91 0.17
C PHE A 526 20.28 -15.20 -0.87
N GLY A 527 21.17 -16.15 -0.58
CA GLY A 527 22.33 -16.46 -1.39
C GLY A 527 22.01 -17.31 -2.62
N HIS A 528 23.06 -17.57 -3.40
CA HIS A 528 22.99 -18.36 -4.62
C HIS A 528 23.42 -19.84 -4.44
N GLU A 529 23.83 -20.20 -3.22
CA GLU A 529 24.20 -21.56 -2.85
C GLU A 529 23.20 -22.10 -1.81
N ASP A 530 22.93 -23.39 -1.87
CA ASP A 530 22.08 -24.06 -0.91
C ASP A 530 22.63 -23.97 0.52
N PHE A 531 21.76 -24.05 1.52
CA PHE A 531 22.11 -24.03 2.94
C PHE A 531 21.64 -25.35 3.60
N ASP A 532 22.56 -26.07 4.24
CA ASP A 532 22.22 -27.26 5.01
C ASP A 532 21.72 -26.85 6.41
N LEU A 533 20.49 -27.22 6.75
CA LEU A 533 19.97 -26.99 8.09
C LEU A 533 20.80 -27.65 9.18
N ALA A 534 21.51 -28.75 8.89
CA ALA A 534 22.40 -29.40 9.84
C ALA A 534 23.58 -28.53 10.29
N ASP A 535 23.92 -27.50 9.52
CA ASP A 535 24.94 -26.49 9.88
C ASP A 535 24.41 -25.45 10.90
N SER A 536 23.11 -25.52 11.25
CA SER A 536 22.51 -24.61 12.23
C SER A 536 22.21 -25.36 13.55
N ASP A 537 22.60 -24.76 14.69
CA ASP A 537 22.45 -25.34 16.02
C ASP A 537 20.99 -25.66 16.43
N LEU A 538 19.99 -25.18 15.69
CA LEU A 538 18.58 -25.28 16.03
C LEU A 538 17.84 -26.47 15.35
N VAL A 539 18.45 -27.13 14.41
CA VAL A 539 17.75 -28.09 13.53
C VAL A 539 17.56 -29.48 14.15
N HIS A 540 18.32 -29.81 15.17
CA HIS A 540 18.17 -31.12 15.85
C HIS A 540 16.84 -31.27 16.61
N THR A 541 16.01 -30.18 16.69
CA THR A 541 14.77 -30.14 17.50
C THR A 541 13.59 -29.50 16.76
N SER A 542 13.67 -29.26 15.45
CA SER A 542 12.62 -28.52 14.74
C SER A 542 12.29 -29.13 13.38
N GLY A 543 10.99 -29.27 13.08
CA GLY A 543 10.51 -29.73 11.78
C GLY A 543 10.13 -28.56 10.85
N VAL A 544 10.37 -28.72 9.53
CA VAL A 544 9.89 -27.77 8.51
C VAL A 544 8.38 -27.86 8.40
N VAL A 545 7.65 -26.76 8.69
CA VAL A 545 6.19 -26.71 8.60
C VAL A 545 5.71 -25.99 7.35
N LEU A 546 6.54 -25.10 6.78
CA LEU A 546 6.27 -24.39 5.53
C LEU A 546 7.58 -24.02 4.84
N ALA A 547 7.57 -24.02 3.50
CA ALA A 547 8.70 -23.57 2.70
C ALA A 547 8.23 -22.88 1.41
N SER A 548 9.02 -21.92 0.90
CA SER A 548 8.79 -21.25 -0.38
C SER A 548 9.20 -22.09 -1.59
N ALA A 549 10.02 -23.15 -1.37
CA ALA A 549 10.48 -24.12 -2.36
C ALA A 549 10.54 -25.52 -1.71
N ASP A 550 10.75 -26.56 -2.51
CA ASP A 550 10.97 -27.92 -1.98
C ASP A 550 12.28 -27.96 -1.17
N VAL A 551 12.27 -28.59 0.00
CA VAL A 551 13.41 -28.69 0.94
C VAL A 551 13.78 -30.16 1.12
N PRO A 552 14.52 -30.75 0.19
CA PRO A 552 14.90 -32.15 0.28
C PRO A 552 15.97 -32.35 1.35
N PHE A 553 15.78 -33.35 2.23
CA PHE A 553 16.78 -33.76 3.22
C PHE A 553 17.33 -32.67 4.15
N GLY A 554 16.55 -31.61 4.41
CA GLY A 554 17.01 -30.49 5.22
C GLY A 554 17.87 -29.46 4.47
N ILE A 555 17.98 -29.57 3.16
CA ILE A 555 18.69 -28.59 2.33
C ILE A 555 17.73 -27.45 1.93
N VAL A 556 17.99 -26.26 2.40
CA VAL A 556 17.26 -25.03 2.03
C VAL A 556 17.85 -24.47 0.75
N PRO A 557 17.11 -24.51 -0.37
CA PRO A 557 17.62 -24.04 -1.65
C PRO A 557 18.02 -22.56 -1.63
N ALA A 558 18.89 -22.19 -2.56
CA ALA A 558 19.18 -20.79 -2.87
C ALA A 558 17.89 -19.99 -3.06
N GLU A 559 17.85 -18.76 -2.54
CA GLU A 559 16.75 -17.80 -2.67
C GLU A 559 15.40 -18.37 -2.18
N SER A 560 15.40 -19.01 -1.00
CA SER A 560 14.21 -19.60 -0.40
C SER A 560 14.11 -19.38 1.10
N THR A 561 12.89 -19.54 1.64
CA THR A 561 12.56 -19.38 3.07
C THR A 561 11.87 -20.63 3.58
N VAL A 562 12.22 -21.01 4.82
CA VAL A 562 11.57 -22.09 5.56
C VAL A 562 11.08 -21.61 6.93
N TRP A 563 9.93 -22.11 7.35
CA TRP A 563 9.40 -21.95 8.70
C TRP A 563 9.62 -23.26 9.47
N LEU A 564 10.18 -23.12 10.65
CA LEU A 564 10.58 -24.24 11.51
C LEU A 564 9.79 -24.16 12.83
N ARG A 565 9.29 -25.28 13.28
CA ARG A 565 8.58 -25.40 14.56
C ARG A 565 9.33 -26.40 15.45
N PRO A 566 9.54 -26.09 16.74
CA PRO A 566 10.06 -27.06 17.71
C PRO A 566 9.18 -28.31 17.74
N GLU A 567 9.82 -29.49 17.83
CA GLU A 567 9.13 -30.79 17.99
C GLU A 567 8.46 -30.92 19.37
#